data_2d32536746bc129fb9826975055daa7e
#
_entry.id   2d32536746bc129fb9826975055daa7e
#
_cell.length_a   1.000
_cell.length_b   1.000
_cell.length_c   1.000
_cell.angle_alpha   90.00
_cell.angle_beta   90.00
_cell.angle_gamma   90.00
#
_symmetry.space_group_name_H-M   'P 1'
#
loop_
_entity.id
_entity.type
_entity.pdbx_description
1 polymer ?
#
loop_
_entity_poly.entity_id
_entity_poly.type
_entity_poly.pdbx_seq_one_letter_code
_entity_poly.pdbx_strand_id
1 'polypeptide(L)'
;MSGEEVDGIFSSFYRIIMDRISKLKDMLGGSPNDCFLLHALGLEYTKLGDLQTARNYFEQVLQTDPTYVGTYYHLAKLIAESGDTEKAVLVYESGMAQAKLLNDLHAYNELRSAWEELTF
;
A
#
# COMPACT_ATOMS: atom_id res chain seq x y z
N MET A 1 16.57 -25.51 18.85
CA MET A 1 16.27 -26.33 17.67
C MET A 1 15.14 -25.74 16.91
N SER A 2 13.96 -25.68 17.48
CA SER A 2 12.85 -25.04 16.80
C SER A 2 13.14 -23.58 16.42
N GLY A 3 13.99 -22.89 17.19
CA GLY A 3 14.39 -21.51 16.90
C GLY A 3 15.18 -21.38 15.62
N GLU A 4 16.05 -22.34 15.31
CA GLU A 4 16.82 -22.32 14.07
C GLU A 4 15.95 -22.49 12.84
N GLU A 5 14.94 -23.36 12.91
CA GLU A 5 14.00 -23.57 11.81
C GLU A 5 13.15 -22.31 11.58
N VAL A 6 12.66 -21.69 12.64
CA VAL A 6 11.87 -20.46 12.57
C VAL A 6 12.71 -19.34 11.98
N ASP A 7 13.93 -19.17 12.47
CA ASP A 7 14.84 -18.14 11.95
C ASP A 7 15.16 -18.37 10.47
N GLY A 8 15.31 -19.64 10.04
CA GLY A 8 15.54 -19.97 8.66
C GLY A 8 14.37 -19.61 7.75
N ILE A 9 13.13 -19.85 8.22
CA ILE A 9 11.91 -19.51 7.50
C ILE A 9 11.78 -18.00 7.36
N PHE A 10 11.95 -17.26 8.45
CA PHE A 10 11.88 -15.80 8.43
C PHE A 10 12.99 -15.20 7.57
N SER A 11 14.19 -15.75 7.61
CA SER A 11 15.30 -15.29 6.78
C SER A 11 15.02 -15.48 5.30
N SER A 12 14.40 -16.61 4.91
CA SER A 12 14.02 -16.87 3.52
C SER A 12 12.93 -15.90 3.04
N PHE A 13 11.92 -15.69 3.85
CA PHE A 13 10.83 -14.74 3.54
C PHE A 13 11.37 -13.32 3.40
N TYR A 14 12.17 -12.89 4.36
CA TYR A 14 12.82 -11.59 4.35
C TYR A 14 13.68 -11.41 3.09
N ARG A 15 14.47 -12.42 2.74
CA ARG A 15 15.34 -12.36 1.56
C ARG A 15 14.54 -12.20 0.28
N ILE A 16 13.43 -12.93 0.14
CA ILE A 16 12.57 -12.82 -1.04
C ILE A 16 12.03 -11.39 -1.18
N ILE A 17 11.54 -10.81 -0.08
CA ILE A 17 11.01 -9.44 -0.08
C ILE A 17 12.12 -8.45 -0.42
N MET A 18 13.29 -8.58 0.17
CA MET A 18 14.41 -7.68 -0.08
C MET A 18 14.92 -7.76 -1.51
N ASP A 19 14.92 -8.96 -2.11
CA ASP A 19 15.28 -9.13 -3.52
C ASP A 19 14.26 -8.43 -4.43
N ARG A 20 12.97 -8.54 -4.13
CA ARG A 20 11.91 -7.85 -4.88
C ARG A 20 12.06 -6.34 -4.78
N ILE A 21 12.30 -5.83 -3.57
CA ILE A 21 12.52 -4.40 -3.35
C ILE A 21 13.70 -3.90 -4.16
N SER A 22 14.81 -4.63 -4.14
CA SER A 22 16.01 -4.27 -4.89
C SER A 22 15.73 -4.17 -6.39
N LYS A 23 15.04 -5.17 -6.95
CA LYS A 23 14.68 -5.17 -8.38
C LYS A 23 13.74 -4.03 -8.73
N LEU A 24 12.73 -3.78 -7.89
CA LEU A 24 11.79 -2.68 -8.12
C LEU A 24 12.48 -1.32 -8.06
N LYS A 25 13.41 -1.15 -7.13
CA LYS A 25 14.19 0.10 -7.05
C LYS A 25 15.08 0.30 -8.26
N ASP A 26 15.69 -0.77 -8.78
CA ASP A 26 16.49 -0.69 -9.99
C ASP A 26 15.63 -0.23 -11.17
N MET A 27 14.45 -0.82 -11.32
CA MET A 27 13.50 -0.44 -12.37
C MET A 27 13.02 1.00 -12.19
N LEU A 28 12.73 1.41 -10.95
CA LEU A 28 12.30 2.76 -10.63
C LEU A 28 13.35 3.80 -11.00
N GLY A 29 14.64 3.44 -10.91
CA GLY A 29 15.74 4.33 -11.30
C GLY A 29 15.62 4.83 -12.74
N GLY A 30 15.06 4.01 -13.64
CA GLY A 30 14.81 4.38 -15.03
C GLY A 30 13.47 5.07 -15.26
N SER A 31 12.56 5.00 -14.29
CA SER A 31 11.19 5.54 -14.39
C SER A 31 10.72 6.00 -13.02
N PRO A 32 11.28 7.09 -12.47
CA PRO A 32 11.09 7.45 -11.05
C PRO A 32 9.65 7.79 -10.65
N ASN A 33 8.78 8.11 -11.61
CA ASN A 33 7.39 8.43 -11.34
C ASN A 33 6.42 7.34 -11.81
N ASP A 34 6.92 6.14 -12.05
CA ASP A 34 6.09 5.03 -12.47
C ASP A 34 5.22 4.56 -11.29
N CYS A 35 3.91 4.84 -11.38
CA CYS A 35 2.97 4.54 -10.30
C CYS A 35 2.87 3.05 -10.00
N PHE A 36 2.97 2.19 -11.00
CA PHE A 36 2.97 0.75 -10.79
C PHE A 36 4.15 0.31 -9.91
N LEU A 37 5.34 0.82 -10.21
CA LEU A 37 6.55 0.49 -9.44
C LEU A 37 6.49 1.06 -8.02
N LEU A 38 6.04 2.31 -7.89
CA LEU A 38 5.87 2.95 -6.58
C LEU A 38 4.85 2.18 -5.73
N HIS A 39 3.73 1.80 -6.32
CA HIS A 39 2.71 1.01 -5.64
C HIS A 39 3.25 -0.36 -5.22
N ALA A 40 3.96 -1.04 -6.12
CA ALA A 40 4.56 -2.33 -5.83
C ALA A 40 5.55 -2.25 -4.66
N LEU A 41 6.36 -1.18 -4.61
CA LEU A 41 7.26 -0.95 -3.48
C LEU A 41 6.49 -0.75 -2.18
N GLY A 42 5.40 0.02 -2.23
CA GLY A 42 4.54 0.18 -1.06
C GLY A 42 4.03 -1.16 -0.53
N LEU A 43 3.61 -2.05 -1.42
CA LEU A 43 3.14 -3.38 -1.04
C LEU A 43 4.25 -4.23 -0.40
N GLU A 44 5.46 -4.21 -0.96
CA GLU A 44 6.58 -4.98 -0.42
C GLU A 44 7.01 -4.47 0.96
N TYR A 45 7.07 -3.16 1.14
CA TYR A 45 7.40 -2.60 2.45
C TYR A 45 6.30 -2.86 3.48
N THR A 46 5.04 -2.93 3.05
CA THR A 46 3.94 -3.34 3.94
C THR A 46 4.16 -4.76 4.46
N LYS A 47 4.54 -5.68 3.58
CA LYS A 47 4.85 -7.07 3.96
C LYS A 47 6.03 -7.15 4.92
N LEU A 48 7.01 -6.27 4.72
CA LEU A 48 8.20 -6.20 5.57
C LEU A 48 7.88 -5.63 6.98
N GLY A 49 6.75 -4.97 7.12
CA GLY A 49 6.36 -4.31 8.37
C GLY A 49 6.91 -2.89 8.50
N ASP A 50 7.58 -2.38 7.48
CA ASP A 50 8.05 -0.99 7.45
C ASP A 50 6.95 -0.09 6.92
N LEU A 51 5.99 0.21 7.80
CA LEU A 51 4.77 0.91 7.42
C LEU A 51 5.02 2.36 7.02
N GLN A 52 6.00 3.02 7.62
CA GLN A 52 6.31 4.42 7.27
C GLN A 52 6.86 4.53 5.85
N THR A 53 7.77 3.65 5.46
CA THR A 53 8.31 3.63 4.10
C THR A 53 7.22 3.24 3.10
N ALA A 54 6.38 2.26 3.43
CA ALA A 54 5.25 1.87 2.61
C ALA A 54 4.31 3.06 2.37
N ARG A 55 3.98 3.78 3.42
CA ARG A 55 3.13 4.97 3.35
C ARG A 55 3.73 6.02 2.41
N ASN A 56 5.02 6.27 2.54
CA ASN A 56 5.70 7.24 1.69
C ASN A 56 5.57 6.90 0.20
N TYR A 57 5.74 5.62 -0.15
CA TYR A 57 5.57 5.18 -1.54
C TYR A 57 4.13 5.33 -2.02
N PHE A 58 3.15 4.93 -1.22
CA PHE A 58 1.75 5.10 -1.59
C PHE A 58 1.37 6.58 -1.76
N GLU A 59 1.87 7.44 -0.89
CA GLU A 59 1.64 8.88 -1.01
C GLU A 59 2.24 9.43 -2.31
N GLN A 60 3.43 8.96 -2.70
CA GLN A 60 4.04 9.35 -3.96
C GLN A 60 3.19 8.94 -5.16
N VAL A 61 2.58 7.75 -5.12
CA VAL A 61 1.65 7.32 -6.18
C VAL A 61 0.55 8.34 -6.35
N LEU A 62 -0.12 8.71 -5.27
CA LEU A 62 -1.29 9.58 -5.33
C LEU A 62 -0.94 11.04 -5.62
N GLN A 63 0.27 11.47 -5.28
CA GLN A 63 0.78 12.78 -5.70
C GLN A 63 1.03 12.81 -7.20
N THR A 64 1.49 11.69 -7.77
CA THR A 64 1.78 11.58 -9.19
C THR A 64 0.50 11.39 -10.00
N ASP A 65 -0.39 10.52 -9.52
CA ASP A 65 -1.64 10.20 -10.19
C ASP A 65 -2.76 9.94 -9.19
N PRO A 66 -3.57 10.96 -8.86
CA PRO A 66 -4.69 10.79 -7.94
C PRO A 66 -5.76 9.80 -8.41
N THR A 67 -5.74 9.42 -9.70
CA THR A 67 -6.70 8.46 -10.25
C THR A 67 -6.25 7.01 -10.11
N TYR A 68 -5.07 6.78 -9.55
CA TYR A 68 -4.55 5.43 -9.32
C TYR A 68 -5.29 4.81 -8.13
N VAL A 69 -6.51 4.38 -8.40
CA VAL A 69 -7.54 4.11 -7.38
C VAL A 69 -7.17 2.97 -6.41
N GLY A 70 -6.41 1.99 -6.88
CA GLY A 70 -6.02 0.84 -6.05
C GLY A 70 -5.14 1.19 -4.85
N THR A 71 -4.47 2.34 -4.88
CA THR A 71 -3.55 2.74 -3.82
C THR A 71 -4.29 3.26 -2.58
N TYR A 72 -5.46 3.87 -2.75
CA TYR A 72 -6.21 4.46 -1.62
C TYR A 72 -6.53 3.44 -0.54
N TYR A 73 -6.95 2.24 -0.94
CA TYR A 73 -7.26 1.17 0.01
C TYR A 73 -6.06 0.85 0.91
N HIS A 74 -4.91 0.61 0.30
CA HIS A 74 -3.70 0.24 1.04
C HIS A 74 -3.20 1.37 1.93
N LEU A 75 -3.20 2.60 1.41
CA LEU A 75 -2.76 3.76 2.18
C LEU A 75 -3.68 4.00 3.39
N ALA A 76 -4.98 4.00 3.18
CA ALA A 76 -5.94 4.22 4.27
C ALA A 76 -5.82 3.13 5.34
N LYS A 77 -5.64 1.89 4.93
CA LYS A 77 -5.47 0.78 5.85
C LYS A 77 -4.24 0.95 6.74
N LEU A 78 -3.10 1.35 6.16
CA LEU A 78 -1.89 1.63 6.92
C LEU A 78 -2.11 2.76 7.93
N ILE A 79 -2.77 3.81 7.50
CA ILE A 79 -3.04 4.97 8.36
C ILE A 79 -3.96 4.57 9.52
N ALA A 80 -4.99 3.76 9.25
CA ALA A 80 -5.88 3.25 10.29
C ALA A 80 -5.12 2.39 11.31
N GLU A 81 -4.25 1.51 10.82
CA GLU A 81 -3.43 0.66 11.68
C GLU A 81 -2.45 1.46 12.52
N SER A 82 -2.04 2.64 12.07
CA SER A 82 -1.18 3.54 12.85
C SER A 82 -1.93 4.32 13.91
N GLY A 83 -3.27 4.20 13.96
CA GLY A 83 -4.11 4.84 14.96
C GLY A 83 -4.76 6.14 14.52
N ASP A 84 -4.50 6.64 13.31
CA ASP A 84 -5.10 7.87 12.80
C ASP A 84 -6.38 7.55 12.02
N THR A 85 -7.43 7.24 12.75
CA THR A 85 -8.73 6.85 12.18
C THR A 85 -9.33 7.97 11.34
N GLU A 86 -9.25 9.20 11.80
CA GLU A 86 -9.82 10.35 11.08
C GLU A 86 -9.19 10.52 9.71
N LYS A 87 -7.86 10.44 9.63
CA LYS A 87 -7.17 10.56 8.35
C LYS A 87 -7.45 9.37 7.45
N ALA A 88 -7.53 8.16 8.00
CA ALA A 88 -7.87 6.98 7.23
C ALA A 88 -9.25 7.10 6.58
N VAL A 89 -10.23 7.60 7.32
CA VAL A 89 -11.58 7.84 6.79
C VAL A 89 -11.52 8.79 5.60
N LEU A 90 -10.78 9.89 5.71
CA LEU A 90 -10.65 10.85 4.61
C LEU A 90 -10.00 10.24 3.38
N VAL A 91 -9.00 9.38 3.55
CA VAL A 91 -8.33 8.71 2.44
C VAL A 91 -9.27 7.72 1.75
N TYR A 92 -10.05 6.95 2.53
CA TYR A 92 -11.06 6.07 1.95
C TYR A 92 -12.09 6.86 1.14
N GLU A 93 -12.56 7.98 1.69
CA GLU A 93 -13.55 8.83 1.01
C GLU A 93 -13.00 9.42 -0.29
N SER A 94 -11.73 9.84 -0.28
CA SER A 94 -11.07 10.32 -1.49
C SER A 94 -11.00 9.24 -2.55
N GLY A 95 -10.65 8.02 -2.14
CA GLY A 95 -10.61 6.87 -3.06
C GLY A 95 -11.98 6.53 -3.63
N MET A 96 -13.02 6.59 -2.79
CA MET A 96 -14.40 6.36 -3.22
C MET A 96 -14.83 7.38 -4.28
N ALA A 97 -14.48 8.64 -4.08
CA ALA A 97 -14.78 9.70 -5.05
C ALA A 97 -14.09 9.44 -6.39
N GLN A 98 -12.83 9.05 -6.37
CA GLN A 98 -12.10 8.73 -7.59
C GLN A 98 -12.67 7.50 -8.30
N ALA A 99 -13.01 6.46 -7.53
CA ALA A 99 -13.61 5.26 -8.09
C ALA A 99 -14.93 5.56 -8.80
N LYS A 100 -15.75 6.43 -8.22
CA LYS A 100 -16.99 6.88 -8.86
C LYS A 100 -16.72 7.60 -10.18
N LEU A 101 -15.78 8.51 -10.20
CA LEU A 101 -15.43 9.26 -11.42
C LEU A 101 -14.96 8.34 -12.53
N LEU A 102 -14.28 7.26 -12.18
CA LEU A 102 -13.76 6.28 -13.13
C LEU A 102 -14.77 5.18 -13.47
N ASN A 103 -15.94 5.17 -12.85
CA ASN A 103 -16.93 4.09 -12.96
C ASN A 103 -16.35 2.73 -12.53
N ASP A 104 -15.42 2.72 -11.59
CA ASP A 104 -14.83 1.51 -11.04
C ASP A 104 -15.65 1.07 -9.83
N LEU A 105 -16.73 0.34 -10.09
CA LEU A 105 -17.64 -0.14 -9.03
C LEU A 105 -16.98 -1.12 -8.08
N HIS A 106 -16.06 -1.95 -8.59
CA HIS A 106 -15.36 -2.92 -7.76
C HIS A 106 -14.52 -2.19 -6.71
N ALA A 107 -13.70 -1.22 -7.15
CA ALA A 107 -12.89 -0.45 -6.24
C ALA A 107 -13.75 0.37 -5.27
N TYR A 108 -14.84 0.96 -5.77
CA TYR A 108 -15.75 1.73 -4.91
C TYR A 108 -16.33 0.87 -3.79
N ASN A 109 -16.82 -0.31 -4.12
CA ASN A 109 -17.43 -1.19 -3.13
C ASN A 109 -16.41 -1.69 -2.10
N GLU A 110 -15.19 -1.98 -2.53
CA GLU A 110 -14.12 -2.41 -1.64
C GLU A 110 -13.73 -1.29 -0.65
N LEU A 111 -13.58 -0.08 -1.17
CA LEU A 111 -13.27 1.10 -0.34
C LEU A 111 -14.41 1.42 0.63
N ARG A 112 -15.63 1.36 0.14
CA ARG A 112 -16.82 1.62 0.97
C ARG A 112 -16.92 0.62 2.12
N SER A 113 -16.68 -0.64 1.84
CA SER A 113 -16.73 -1.70 2.84
C SER A 113 -15.71 -1.43 3.97
N ALA A 114 -14.49 -1.07 3.61
CA ALA A 114 -13.46 -0.73 4.58
C ALA A 114 -13.80 0.56 5.36
N TRP A 115 -14.35 1.54 4.66
CA TRP A 115 -14.80 2.79 5.28
C TRP A 115 -15.91 2.54 6.30
N GLU A 116 -16.86 1.67 5.98
CA GLU A 116 -17.95 1.32 6.90
C GLU A 116 -17.42 0.67 8.18
N GLU A 117 -16.41 -0.18 8.07
CA GLU A 117 -15.80 -0.81 9.25
C GLU A 117 -15.19 0.21 10.21
N LEU A 118 -14.68 1.34 9.70
CA LEU A 118 -14.12 2.39 10.56
C LEU A 118 -15.16 3.35 11.11
N THR A 119 -16.28 3.54 10.42
CA THR A 119 -17.26 4.57 10.77
C THR A 119 -18.46 4.02 11.54
N PHE A 120 -18.67 2.73 11.52
CA PHE A 120 -19.72 2.03 12.27
C PHE A 120 -19.15 0.99 13.25
#